data_3af4b947ee1f1d69641cb9d264f594a2
#
_entry.id   3af4b947ee1f1d69641cb9d264f594a2
#
_cell.length_a   1.000
_cell.length_b   1.000
_cell.length_c   1.000
_cell.angle_alpha   90.00
_cell.angle_beta   90.00
_cell.angle_gamma   90.00
#
_symmetry.space_group_name_H-M   'P 1'
#
loop_
_entity.id
_entity.type
_entity.pdbx_description
1 polymer ?
#
loop_
_entity_poly.entity_id
_entity_poly.type
_entity_poly.pdbx_seq_one_letter_code
_entity_poly.pdbx_strand_id
1 'polypeptide(L)'
;MEEERFITEYNKLINRIKKAEEFLKSDTYIGKDKKPHKYQSLEEEIRYKDKWIPEYQKLVKKTGLMAIKYKEITGYKMPIEELLNGFCN
;
A
#
# COMPACT_ATOMS: atom_id res chain seq x y z
N MET A 1 12.49 -7.34 19.63
CA MET A 1 11.32 -8.17 19.93
C MET A 1 10.48 -8.36 18.70
N GLU A 2 9.78 -9.47 18.58
CA GLU A 2 8.98 -9.78 17.41
C GLU A 2 7.87 -8.76 17.14
N GLU A 3 7.24 -8.26 18.21
CA GLU A 3 6.15 -7.28 18.10
C GLU A 3 6.63 -5.95 17.50
N GLU A 4 7.77 -5.45 17.94
CA GLU A 4 8.35 -4.21 17.41
C GLU A 4 8.75 -4.36 15.94
N ARG A 5 9.33 -5.50 15.59
CA ARG A 5 9.69 -5.79 14.21
C ARG A 5 8.44 -5.86 13.33
N PHE A 6 7.38 -6.50 13.83
CA PHE A 6 6.11 -6.60 13.14
C PHE A 6 5.54 -5.20 12.86
N ILE A 7 5.49 -4.34 13.89
CA ILE A 7 4.96 -2.98 13.76
C ILE A 7 5.73 -2.20 12.70
N THR A 8 7.06 -2.29 12.71
CA THR A 8 7.90 -1.60 11.74
C THR A 8 7.61 -2.09 10.31
N GLU A 9 7.55 -3.40 10.11
CA GLU A 9 7.26 -3.98 8.80
C GLU A 9 5.87 -3.64 8.32
N TYR A 10 4.88 -3.68 9.22
CA TYR A 10 3.50 -3.35 8.87
C TYR A 10 3.37 -1.89 8.46
N ASN A 11 4.01 -0.98 9.18
CA ASN A 11 3.99 0.45 8.84
C ASN A 11 4.63 0.71 7.48
N LYS A 12 5.70 0.01 7.13
CA LYS A 12 6.32 0.10 5.81
C LYS A 12 5.36 -0.38 4.72
N LEU A 13 4.63 -1.46 4.99
CA LEU A 13 3.64 -1.99 4.05
C LEU A 13 2.51 -0.98 3.82
N ILE A 14 1.98 -0.38 4.89
CA ILE A 14 0.93 0.64 4.78
C ILE A 14 1.42 1.84 3.98
N ASN A 15 2.66 2.29 4.18
CA ASN A 15 3.23 3.38 3.40
C ASN A 15 3.29 3.05 1.91
N ARG A 16 3.65 1.81 1.56
CA ARG A 16 3.66 1.36 0.16
C ARG A 16 2.26 1.35 -0.43
N ILE A 17 1.26 0.90 0.34
CA ILE A 17 -0.13 0.88 -0.09
C ILE A 17 -0.62 2.31 -0.36
N LYS A 18 -0.33 3.25 0.54
CA LYS A 18 -0.72 4.64 0.36
C LYS A 18 -0.10 5.26 -0.88
N LYS A 19 1.17 4.99 -1.15
CA LYS A 19 1.83 5.46 -2.37
C LYS A 19 1.20 4.87 -3.63
N ALA A 20 0.87 3.58 -3.61
CA ALA A 20 0.19 2.94 -4.73
C ALA A 20 -1.21 3.53 -4.95
N GLU A 21 -1.94 3.80 -3.87
CA GLU A 21 -3.26 4.44 -3.96
C GLU A 21 -3.16 5.85 -4.56
N GLU A 22 -2.19 6.63 -4.13
CA GLU A 22 -1.96 7.96 -4.68
C GLU A 22 -1.68 7.90 -6.18
N PHE A 23 -0.85 6.94 -6.60
CA PHE A 23 -0.56 6.74 -8.02
C PHE A 23 -1.82 6.36 -8.79
N LEU A 24 -2.63 5.42 -8.26
CA LEU A 24 -3.83 4.94 -8.93
C LEU A 24 -4.94 6.01 -9.02
N LYS A 25 -4.97 6.93 -8.06
CA LYS A 25 -5.95 8.03 -8.04
C LYS A 25 -5.47 9.26 -8.79
N SER A 26 -4.17 9.35 -9.08
CA SER A 26 -3.59 10.51 -9.74
C SER A 26 -3.99 10.58 -11.21
N ASP A 27 -4.18 11.79 -11.72
CA ASP A 27 -4.38 12.04 -13.14
C ASP A 27 -3.07 12.38 -13.86
N THR A 28 -1.95 12.26 -13.16
CA THR A 28 -0.62 12.52 -13.70
C THR A 28 0.32 11.34 -13.43
N TYR A 29 1.40 11.28 -14.21
CA TYR A 29 2.48 10.30 -14.01
C TYR A 29 3.82 11.02 -14.06
N ILE A 30 4.85 10.40 -13.50
CA ILE A 30 6.20 10.94 -13.55
C ILE A 30 6.90 10.38 -14.78
N GLY A 31 7.28 11.27 -15.71
CA GLY A 31 7.98 10.89 -16.93
C GLY A 31 9.46 10.60 -16.71
N LYS A 32 10.15 10.25 -17.79
CA LYS A 32 11.61 9.99 -17.76
C LYS A 32 12.41 11.22 -17.36
N ASP A 33 11.84 12.41 -17.58
CA ASP A 33 12.43 13.70 -17.17
C ASP A 33 12.19 14.02 -15.69
N LYS A 34 11.58 13.11 -14.95
CA LYS A 34 11.23 13.25 -13.54
C LYS A 34 10.25 14.39 -13.25
N LYS A 35 9.49 14.80 -14.27
CA LYS A 35 8.46 15.83 -14.12
C LYS A 35 7.06 15.21 -14.22
N PRO A 36 6.05 15.80 -13.57
CA PRO A 36 4.69 15.31 -13.69
C PRO A 36 4.09 15.65 -15.06
N HIS A 37 3.44 14.67 -15.67
CA HIS A 37 2.76 14.80 -16.96
C HIS A 37 1.33 14.31 -16.83
N LYS A 38 0.40 14.99 -17.49
CA LYS A 38 -0.99 14.55 -17.53
C LYS A 38 -1.14 13.45 -18.57
N TYR A 39 -2.01 12.49 -18.28
CA TYR A 39 -2.36 11.47 -19.27
C TYR A 39 -3.08 12.12 -20.45
N GLN A 40 -2.67 11.76 -21.65
CA GLN A 40 -3.24 12.33 -22.88
C GLN A 40 -4.55 11.67 -23.27
N SER A 41 -4.79 10.44 -22.81
CA SER A 41 -5.99 9.69 -23.11
C SER A 41 -6.28 8.69 -21.98
N LEU A 42 -7.54 8.23 -21.94
CA LEU A 42 -7.93 7.18 -20.99
C LEU A 42 -7.14 5.89 -21.24
N GLU A 43 -6.86 5.56 -22.49
CA GLU A 43 -6.08 4.37 -22.84
C GLU A 43 -4.66 4.43 -22.28
N GLU A 44 -4.03 5.58 -22.37
CA GLU A 44 -2.69 5.78 -21.81
C GLU A 44 -2.71 5.62 -20.28
N GLU A 45 -3.70 6.23 -19.62
CA GLU A 45 -3.88 6.11 -18.19
C GLU A 45 -4.05 4.66 -17.75
N ILE A 46 -4.91 3.91 -18.43
CA ILE A 46 -5.15 2.49 -18.16
C ILE A 46 -3.86 1.70 -18.34
N ARG A 47 -3.11 1.97 -19.41
CA ARG A 47 -1.86 1.28 -19.70
C ARG A 47 -0.83 1.42 -18.58
N TYR A 48 -0.68 2.63 -18.04
CA TYR A 48 0.26 2.88 -16.94
C TYR A 48 -0.23 2.27 -15.63
N LYS A 49 -1.51 2.43 -15.33
CA LYS A 49 -2.07 1.96 -14.06
C LYS A 49 -2.27 0.46 -14.00
N ASP A 50 -2.53 -0.18 -15.13
CA ASP A 50 -2.77 -1.62 -15.21
C ASP A 50 -1.60 -2.44 -14.66
N LYS A 51 -0.39 -1.94 -14.81
CA LYS A 51 0.81 -2.60 -14.28
C LYS A 51 0.85 -2.58 -12.75
N TRP A 52 0.22 -1.59 -12.13
CA TRP A 52 0.25 -1.40 -10.69
C TRP A 52 -0.92 -2.07 -9.96
N ILE A 53 -2.01 -2.35 -10.67
CA ILE A 53 -3.18 -3.00 -10.06
C ILE A 53 -2.83 -4.35 -9.41
N PRO A 54 -2.12 -5.28 -10.09
CA PRO A 54 -1.72 -6.53 -9.45
C PRO A 54 -0.81 -6.33 -8.25
N GLU A 55 0.12 -5.38 -8.32
CA GLU A 55 1.01 -5.06 -7.20
C GLU A 55 0.23 -4.52 -6.01
N TYR A 56 -0.72 -3.62 -6.27
CA TYR A 56 -1.59 -3.08 -5.22
C TYR A 56 -2.40 -4.20 -4.56
N GLN A 57 -2.97 -5.11 -5.35
CA GLN A 57 -3.73 -6.23 -4.83
C GLN A 57 -2.87 -7.15 -3.95
N LYS A 58 -1.62 -7.39 -4.32
CA LYS A 58 -0.68 -8.17 -3.51
C LYS A 58 -0.40 -7.49 -2.18
N LEU A 59 -0.22 -6.17 -2.19
CA LEU A 59 0.03 -5.41 -0.96
C LEU A 59 -1.17 -5.47 -0.01
N VAL A 60 -2.37 -5.30 -0.53
CA VAL A 60 -3.60 -5.38 0.26
C VAL A 60 -3.78 -6.79 0.85
N LYS A 61 -3.55 -7.82 0.05
CA LYS A 61 -3.65 -9.20 0.52
C LYS A 61 -2.65 -9.47 1.64
N LYS A 62 -1.46 -8.91 1.56
CA LYS A 62 -0.43 -9.06 2.58
C LYS A 62 -0.86 -8.46 3.91
N THR A 63 -1.64 -7.37 3.92
CA THR A 63 -2.15 -6.81 5.18
C THR A 63 -3.04 -7.79 5.92
N GLY A 64 -3.89 -8.52 5.19
CA GLY A 64 -4.74 -9.55 5.78
C GLY A 64 -3.92 -10.67 6.43
N LEU A 65 -2.87 -11.12 5.76
CA LEU A 65 -1.98 -12.16 6.30
C LEU A 65 -1.23 -11.65 7.53
N MET A 66 -0.79 -10.41 7.53
CA MET A 66 -0.10 -9.82 8.69
C MET A 66 -1.05 -9.62 9.87
N ALA A 67 -2.33 -9.31 9.62
CA ALA A 67 -3.32 -9.21 10.69
C ALA A 67 -3.50 -10.56 11.41
N ILE A 68 -3.51 -11.66 10.66
CA ILE A 68 -3.57 -13.01 11.23
C ILE A 68 -2.35 -13.28 12.10
N LYS A 69 -1.17 -12.92 11.60
CA LYS A 69 0.08 -13.08 12.33
C LYS A 69 0.11 -12.26 13.61
N TYR A 70 -0.43 -11.04 13.57
CA TYR A 70 -0.54 -10.19 14.75
C TYR A 70 -1.35 -10.86 15.85
N LYS A 71 -2.48 -11.47 15.49
CA LYS A 71 -3.32 -12.20 16.44
C LYS A 71 -2.58 -13.38 17.05
N GLU A 72 -1.76 -14.07 16.26
CA GLU A 72 -0.94 -15.19 16.75
C GLU A 72 0.12 -14.74 17.75
N ILE A 73 0.75 -13.59 17.50
CA ILE A 73 1.80 -13.06 18.37
C ILE A 73 1.25 -12.48 19.66
N THR A 74 0.17 -11.68 19.58
CA THR A 74 -0.36 -10.91 20.72
C THR A 74 -1.56 -11.55 21.38
N GLY A 75 -2.28 -12.45 20.69
CA GLY A 75 -3.54 -13.00 21.15
C GLY A 75 -4.73 -12.06 20.94
N TYR A 76 -4.51 -10.88 20.42
CA TYR A 76 -5.54 -9.88 20.20
C TYR A 76 -5.75 -9.61 18.71
N LYS A 77 -7.00 -9.33 18.34
CA LYS A 77 -7.32 -8.93 16.97
C LYS A 77 -6.80 -7.52 16.72
N MET A 78 -6.17 -7.30 15.55
CA MET A 78 -5.68 -5.99 15.17
C MET A 78 -6.84 -4.99 15.03
N PRO A 79 -6.77 -3.81 15.69
CA PRO A 79 -7.80 -2.78 15.53
C PRO A 79 -7.91 -2.30 14.08
N ILE A 80 -9.14 -1.99 13.65
CA ILE A 80 -9.40 -1.57 12.28
C ILE A 80 -8.60 -0.33 11.90
N GLU A 81 -8.49 0.64 12.83
CA GLU A 81 -7.72 1.87 12.58
C GLU A 81 -6.25 1.57 12.29
N GLU A 82 -5.65 0.67 13.05
CA GLU A 82 -4.26 0.26 12.84
C GLU A 82 -4.13 -0.59 11.58
N LEU A 83 -5.13 -1.40 11.26
CA LEU A 83 -5.14 -2.19 10.03
C LEU A 83 -5.10 -1.31 8.79
N LEU A 84 -5.85 -0.21 8.78
CA LEU A 84 -5.95 0.69 7.64
C LEU A 84 -4.84 1.74 7.57
N ASN A 85 -4.37 2.22 8.72
CA ASN A 85 -3.44 3.36 8.77
C ASN A 85 -2.06 3.03 9.32
N GLY A 86 -1.87 1.80 9.79
CA GLY A 86 -0.64 1.42 10.46
C GLY A 86 -0.65 1.82 11.94
N PHE A 87 0.39 1.42 12.64
CA PHE A 87 0.53 1.69 14.06
C PHE A 87 1.11 3.08 14.28
N CYS A 88 0.49 3.82 15.20
CA CYS A 88 1.01 5.12 15.62
C CYS A 88 2.11 4.90 16.68
N ASN A 89 3.29 5.43 16.42
CA ASN A 89 4.38 5.43 17.39
C ASN A 89 4.51 6.78 18.06
#